data_83f28bd3e01f74550a43ba52f4b10c8b
#
_entry.id   83f28bd3e01f74550a43ba52f4b10c8b
#
_cell.length_a   1.000
_cell.length_b   1.000
_cell.length_c   1.000
_cell.angle_alpha   90.00
_cell.angle_beta   90.00
_cell.angle_gamma   90.00
#
_symmetry.space_group_name_H-M   'P 1'
#
loop_
_entity.id
_entity.type
_entity.pdbx_description
1 polymer ?
#
loop_
_entity_poly.entity_id
_entity_poly.type
_entity_poly.pdbx_seq_one_letter_code
_entity_poly.pdbx_strand_id
1 'polypeptide(L)'
;NFTDIRQFNLMFKTFQGVTEDAKNTVYLRPETAQGIFVNFQNVQRTTRKKLPFGVCQIGKSFRNEITPGNFTFRTREFEQMELEFFCKPGTDMEWFQYWRSFCRDWLLNLNMKEEHLRLRDHSPEELCFYSKGTTDFEFLFPFGWGELWGVADRTDYDLTQHQTTSGKDMTYFDQETGEH
;
A
#
# COMPACT_ATOMS: atom_id res chain seq x y z
N ASN A 1 -18.01 -8.28 33.65
CA ASN A 1 -18.84 -8.58 32.48
C ASN A 1 -18.08 -8.15 31.24
N PHE A 2 -17.66 -9.12 30.42
CA PHE A 2 -17.14 -8.82 29.10
C PHE A 2 -18.32 -8.62 28.16
N THR A 3 -18.21 -7.60 27.29
CA THR A 3 -19.17 -7.41 26.19
C THR A 3 -18.91 -8.45 25.12
N ASP A 4 -19.93 -8.79 24.33
CA ASP A 4 -19.79 -9.68 23.18
C ASP A 4 -18.73 -9.18 22.21
N ILE A 5 -17.91 -10.11 21.70
CA ILE A 5 -16.94 -9.80 20.63
C ILE A 5 -17.74 -9.45 19.37
N ARG A 6 -17.62 -8.22 18.91
CA ARG A 6 -18.20 -7.76 17.66
C ARG A 6 -17.15 -7.79 16.55
N GLN A 7 -17.55 -8.34 15.42
CA GLN A 7 -16.69 -8.32 14.24
C GLN A 7 -16.58 -6.89 13.72
N PHE A 8 -15.33 -6.39 13.62
CA PHE A 8 -15.05 -5.07 13.08
C PHE A 8 -14.66 -5.17 11.60
N ASN A 9 -15.24 -4.33 10.76
CA ASN A 9 -14.88 -4.21 9.35
C ASN A 9 -14.20 -2.86 9.10
N LEU A 10 -12.94 -2.91 8.68
CA LEU A 10 -12.16 -1.71 8.35
C LEU A 10 -12.74 -0.97 7.13
N MET A 11 -13.36 -1.68 6.19
CA MET A 11 -13.92 -1.06 4.98
C MET A 11 -15.33 -0.56 5.23
N PHE A 12 -15.61 0.66 4.75
CA PHE A 12 -16.98 1.16 4.68
C PHE A 12 -17.78 0.38 3.64
N LYS A 13 -18.93 -0.07 4.06
CA LYS A 13 -19.92 -0.71 3.22
C LYS A 13 -20.94 0.32 2.74
N THR A 14 -21.32 0.27 1.48
CA THR A 14 -22.40 1.08 0.91
C THR A 14 -23.15 0.28 -0.17
N PHE A 15 -24.10 0.90 -0.82
CA PHE A 15 -24.93 0.26 -1.84
C PHE A 15 -24.87 1.07 -3.14
N GLN A 16 -24.84 0.37 -4.26
CA GLN A 16 -24.96 0.97 -5.58
C GLN A 16 -26.43 0.91 -6.04
N GLY A 17 -26.95 2.02 -6.57
CA GLY A 17 -28.33 2.11 -7.03
C GLY A 17 -29.30 2.55 -5.92
N VAL A 18 -30.60 2.37 -6.17
CA VAL A 18 -31.69 2.91 -5.34
C VAL A 18 -32.18 1.96 -4.24
N THR A 19 -31.76 0.70 -4.27
CA THR A 19 -32.18 -0.32 -3.30
C THR A 19 -31.00 -0.85 -2.50
N GLU A 20 -31.20 -0.97 -1.19
CA GLU A 20 -30.22 -1.54 -0.27
C GLU A 20 -30.40 -3.06 -0.20
N ASP A 21 -29.82 -3.79 -1.14
CA ASP A 21 -29.78 -5.24 -1.10
C ASP A 21 -28.36 -5.81 -1.19
N ALA A 22 -28.20 -7.09 -0.87
CA ALA A 22 -26.89 -7.74 -0.83
C ALA A 22 -26.18 -7.75 -2.20
N LYS A 23 -26.94 -7.74 -3.30
CA LYS A 23 -26.40 -7.75 -4.66
C LYS A 23 -25.79 -6.40 -5.06
N ASN A 24 -26.27 -5.33 -4.44
CA ASN A 24 -25.85 -3.97 -4.68
C ASN A 24 -24.79 -3.49 -3.68
N THR A 25 -24.33 -4.36 -2.79
CA THR A 25 -23.31 -4.02 -1.79
C THR A 25 -21.98 -3.75 -2.47
N VAL A 26 -21.40 -2.60 -2.15
CA VAL A 26 -20.03 -2.22 -2.54
C VAL A 26 -19.26 -1.72 -1.32
N TYR A 27 -17.95 -1.71 -1.41
CA TYR A 27 -17.08 -1.23 -0.35
C TYR A 27 -16.23 -0.06 -0.86
N LEU A 28 -16.06 0.96 -0.02
CA LEU A 28 -15.12 2.03 -0.29
C LEU A 28 -13.69 1.48 -0.09
N ARG A 29 -12.77 1.87 -0.98
CA ARG A 29 -11.40 1.39 -0.94
C ARG A 29 -10.66 1.89 0.30
N PRO A 30 -9.97 1.03 1.06
CA PRO A 30 -9.18 1.42 2.23
C PRO A 30 -7.76 1.86 1.88
N GLU A 31 -7.35 1.67 0.63
CA GLU A 31 -6.04 2.02 0.07
C GLU A 31 -6.13 2.22 -1.44
N THR A 32 -5.14 2.89 -2.03
CA THR A 32 -5.07 3.11 -3.47
C THR A 32 -4.28 1.99 -4.20
N ALA A 33 -3.52 1.17 -3.49
CA ALA A 33 -2.65 0.13 -4.03
C ALA A 33 -3.38 -0.87 -4.93
N GLN A 34 -4.54 -1.36 -4.51
CA GLN A 34 -5.26 -2.40 -5.25
C GLN A 34 -5.70 -1.94 -6.64
N GLY A 35 -6.00 -0.65 -6.81
CA GLY A 35 -6.27 -0.07 -8.13
C GLY A 35 -5.07 -0.12 -9.06
N ILE A 36 -3.86 0.02 -8.53
CA ILE A 36 -2.61 -0.11 -9.29
C ILE A 36 -2.42 -1.56 -9.75
N PHE A 37 -2.58 -2.53 -8.85
CA PHE A 37 -2.42 -3.96 -9.20
C PHE A 37 -3.44 -4.42 -10.23
N VAL A 38 -4.71 -4.04 -10.10
CA VAL A 38 -5.75 -4.32 -11.10
C VAL A 38 -5.38 -3.80 -12.49
N ASN A 39 -4.70 -2.65 -12.56
CA ASN A 39 -4.28 -2.03 -13.81
C ASN A 39 -2.91 -2.47 -14.31
N PHE A 40 -2.18 -3.34 -13.60
CA PHE A 40 -0.82 -3.73 -13.93
C PHE A 40 -0.66 -4.15 -15.39
N GLN A 41 -1.46 -5.09 -15.86
CA GLN A 41 -1.43 -5.58 -17.24
C GLN A 41 -1.75 -4.48 -18.27
N ASN A 42 -2.69 -3.61 -17.94
CA ASN A 42 -3.05 -2.50 -18.82
C ASN A 42 -1.88 -1.50 -18.94
N VAL A 43 -1.25 -1.15 -17.82
CA VAL A 43 -0.08 -0.27 -17.79
C VAL A 43 1.07 -0.88 -18.59
N GLN A 44 1.41 -2.15 -18.35
CA GLN A 44 2.47 -2.85 -19.06
C GLN A 44 2.22 -2.84 -20.58
N ARG A 45 1.02 -3.22 -21.02
CA ARG A 45 0.66 -3.31 -22.44
C ARG A 45 0.69 -1.94 -23.14
N THR A 46 0.17 -0.91 -22.49
CA THR A 46 0.02 0.42 -23.11
C THR A 46 1.32 1.22 -23.09
N THR A 47 2.11 1.10 -22.04
CA THR A 47 3.37 1.86 -21.89
C THR A 47 4.60 1.11 -22.39
N ARG A 48 4.52 -0.23 -22.50
CA ARG A 48 5.64 -1.11 -22.85
C ARG A 48 6.87 -0.91 -21.97
N LYS A 49 6.65 -0.58 -20.71
CA LYS A 49 7.74 -0.39 -19.74
C LYS A 49 8.43 -1.71 -19.45
N LYS A 50 9.76 -1.67 -19.38
CA LYS A 50 10.58 -2.76 -18.89
C LYS A 50 10.76 -2.66 -17.38
N LEU A 51 10.99 -3.80 -16.74
CA LEU A 51 11.38 -3.82 -15.33
C LEU A 51 12.78 -3.23 -15.13
N PRO A 52 13.03 -2.44 -14.08
CA PRO A 52 12.04 -2.04 -13.07
C PRO A 52 11.20 -0.83 -13.54
N PHE A 53 9.97 -0.74 -13.06
CA PHE A 53 9.15 0.47 -13.23
C PHE A 53 8.19 0.67 -12.05
N GLY A 54 7.76 1.90 -11.85
CA GLY A 54 6.81 2.26 -10.80
C GLY A 54 5.52 2.82 -11.37
N VAL A 55 4.43 2.63 -10.64
CA VAL A 55 3.13 3.25 -10.88
C VAL A 55 2.70 3.98 -9.62
N CYS A 56 2.41 5.26 -9.76
CA CYS A 56 1.99 6.13 -8.66
C CYS A 56 0.50 6.44 -8.78
N GLN A 57 -0.18 6.54 -7.65
CA GLN A 57 -1.53 7.05 -7.57
C GLN A 57 -1.69 7.96 -6.36
N ILE A 58 -2.38 9.09 -6.55
CA ILE A 58 -2.84 9.98 -5.50
C ILE A 58 -4.36 9.95 -5.55
N GLY A 59 -5.01 9.71 -4.42
CA GLY A 59 -6.46 9.64 -4.37
C GLY A 59 -7.02 9.45 -2.97
N LYS A 60 -8.33 9.49 -2.89
CA LYS A 60 -9.07 9.27 -1.65
C LYS A 60 -9.05 7.81 -1.24
N SER A 61 -8.86 7.58 0.07
CA SER A 61 -9.04 6.29 0.73
C SER A 61 -9.92 6.46 1.96
N PHE A 62 -10.53 5.35 2.39
CA PHE A 62 -11.56 5.36 3.41
C PHE A 62 -11.33 4.20 4.39
N ARG A 63 -11.17 4.51 5.65
CA ARG A 63 -11.03 3.50 6.69
C ARG A 63 -12.03 3.77 7.81
N ASN A 64 -12.77 2.77 8.22
CA ASN A 64 -13.75 2.87 9.29
C ASN A 64 -13.04 2.86 10.65
N GLU A 65 -12.27 3.91 10.91
CA GLU A 65 -11.50 4.04 12.16
C GLU A 65 -12.41 4.04 13.38
N ILE A 66 -12.07 3.24 14.38
CA ILE A 66 -12.82 3.19 15.65
C ILE A 66 -12.64 4.51 16.38
N THR A 67 -11.41 5.03 16.43
CA THR A 67 -11.06 6.24 17.17
C THR A 67 -10.28 7.23 16.29
N PRO A 68 -10.96 8.01 15.45
CA PRO A 68 -10.30 9.15 14.78
C PRO A 68 -9.72 10.12 15.81
N GLY A 69 -8.64 10.79 15.46
CA GLY A 69 -7.99 11.69 16.42
C GLY A 69 -6.81 12.45 15.83
N ASN A 70 -6.23 13.29 16.69
CA ASN A 70 -5.07 14.12 16.35
C ASN A 70 -5.31 14.98 15.11
N PHE A 71 -6.44 15.65 15.06
CA PHE A 71 -6.90 16.52 13.97
C PHE A 71 -6.94 15.75 12.63
N THR A 72 -6.00 16.00 11.70
CA THR A 72 -5.97 15.35 10.39
C THR A 72 -5.13 14.07 10.35
N PHE A 73 -4.46 13.71 11.45
CA PHE A 73 -3.56 12.56 11.46
C PHE A 73 -4.30 11.21 11.29
N ARG A 74 -5.46 11.07 11.94
CA ARG A 74 -6.28 9.86 11.83
C ARG A 74 -7.74 10.20 11.57
N THR A 75 -8.13 10.10 10.32
CA THR A 75 -9.48 10.41 9.82
C THR A 75 -10.06 9.21 9.09
N ARG A 76 -11.39 9.19 8.88
CA ARG A 76 -12.07 8.12 8.16
C ARG A 76 -12.01 8.28 6.64
N GLU A 77 -11.84 9.51 6.17
CA GLU A 77 -11.58 9.86 4.78
C GLU A 77 -10.27 10.63 4.71
N PHE A 78 -9.35 10.23 3.85
CA PHE A 78 -8.04 10.86 3.71
C PHE A 78 -7.53 10.74 2.27
N GLU A 79 -6.55 11.55 1.91
CA GLU A 79 -5.79 11.39 0.69
C GLU A 79 -4.57 10.52 0.95
N GLN A 80 -4.32 9.59 0.03
CA GLN A 80 -3.17 8.71 0.06
C GLN A 80 -2.39 8.86 -1.25
N MET A 81 -1.08 8.86 -1.14
CA MET A 81 -0.15 8.76 -2.27
C MET A 81 0.59 7.44 -2.12
N GLU A 82 0.46 6.58 -3.11
CA GLU A 82 1.16 5.30 -3.16
C GLU A 82 1.96 5.17 -4.44
N LEU A 83 3.11 4.52 -4.33
CA LEU A 83 3.97 4.10 -5.42
C LEU A 83 4.17 2.59 -5.31
N GLU A 84 3.68 1.84 -6.29
CA GLU A 84 3.98 0.43 -6.43
C GLU A 84 5.12 0.26 -7.44
N PHE A 85 6.24 -0.26 -6.95
CA PHE A 85 7.44 -0.44 -7.74
C PHE A 85 7.65 -1.91 -8.07
N PHE A 86 7.64 -2.23 -9.36
CA PHE A 86 7.75 -3.58 -9.89
C PHE A 86 9.19 -3.84 -10.32
N CYS A 87 9.79 -4.90 -9.81
CA CYS A 87 11.16 -5.29 -10.09
C CYS A 87 11.28 -6.77 -10.47
N LYS A 88 12.47 -7.19 -10.94
CA LYS A 88 12.72 -8.60 -11.26
C LYS A 88 12.74 -9.43 -9.98
N PRO A 89 12.20 -10.66 -10.00
CA PRO A 89 12.32 -11.58 -8.88
C PRO A 89 13.76 -11.75 -8.41
N GLY A 90 13.95 -11.75 -7.08
CA GLY A 90 15.27 -11.87 -6.45
C GLY A 90 16.05 -10.55 -6.30
N THR A 91 15.54 -9.42 -6.84
CA THR A 91 16.14 -8.09 -6.64
C THR A 91 15.33 -7.23 -5.64
N ASP A 92 14.27 -7.79 -5.10
CA ASP A 92 13.31 -7.15 -4.22
C ASP A 92 13.96 -6.47 -3.00
N MET A 93 14.80 -7.19 -2.26
CA MET A 93 15.46 -6.64 -1.06
C MET A 93 16.49 -5.55 -1.39
N GLU A 94 17.15 -5.61 -2.55
CA GLU A 94 18.05 -4.54 -3.00
C GLU A 94 17.24 -3.26 -3.26
N TRP A 95 16.11 -3.38 -3.96
CA TRP A 95 15.21 -2.26 -4.21
C TRP A 95 14.54 -1.75 -2.94
N PHE A 96 14.19 -2.62 -2.00
CA PHE A 96 13.70 -2.22 -0.68
C PHE A 96 14.70 -1.29 0.03
N GLN A 97 15.99 -1.66 0.08
CA GLN A 97 17.03 -0.82 0.69
C GLN A 97 17.25 0.50 -0.08
N TYR A 98 17.18 0.45 -1.41
CA TYR A 98 17.23 1.65 -2.25
C TYR A 98 16.12 2.62 -1.88
N TRP A 99 14.85 2.16 -1.89
CA TRP A 99 13.71 3.02 -1.57
C TRP A 99 13.71 3.51 -0.13
N ARG A 100 14.13 2.68 0.80
CA ARG A 100 14.32 3.07 2.20
C ARG A 100 15.29 4.25 2.33
N SER A 101 16.43 4.20 1.65
CA SER A 101 17.43 5.28 1.65
C SER A 101 16.94 6.50 0.88
N PHE A 102 16.38 6.30 -0.30
CA PHE A 102 15.86 7.37 -1.14
C PHE A 102 14.76 8.19 -0.43
N CYS A 103 13.81 7.52 0.19
CA CYS A 103 12.72 8.18 0.90
C CYS A 103 13.21 8.97 2.11
N ARG A 104 14.18 8.43 2.87
CA ARG A 104 14.82 9.16 3.95
C ARG A 104 15.48 10.45 3.46
N ASP A 105 16.32 10.34 2.45
CA ASP A 105 17.06 11.49 1.91
C ASP A 105 16.10 12.52 1.30
N TRP A 106 15.02 12.06 0.65
CA TRP A 106 13.99 12.92 0.11
C TRP A 106 13.30 13.76 1.20
N LEU A 107 12.93 13.14 2.33
CA LEU A 107 12.33 13.84 3.47
C LEU A 107 13.30 14.86 4.08
N LEU A 108 14.58 14.52 4.23
CA LEU A 108 15.59 15.46 4.73
C LEU A 108 15.82 16.64 3.76
N ASN A 109 15.78 16.39 2.44
CA ASN A 109 15.88 17.43 1.43
C ASN A 109 14.68 18.38 1.41
N LEU A 110 13.53 17.97 1.96
CA LEU A 110 12.38 18.84 2.22
C LEU A 110 12.53 19.67 3.52
N ASN A 111 13.73 19.75 4.09
CA ASN A 111 14.06 20.40 5.36
C ASN A 111 13.41 19.76 6.60
N MET A 112 13.04 18.49 6.54
CA MET A 112 12.69 17.75 7.74
C MET A 112 13.95 17.56 8.59
N LYS A 113 13.86 17.91 9.87
CA LYS A 113 15.01 17.75 10.77
C LYS A 113 15.23 16.28 11.08
N GLU A 114 16.48 15.83 11.02
CA GLU A 114 16.83 14.44 11.31
C GLU A 114 16.42 13.99 12.71
N GLU A 115 16.50 14.88 13.69
CA GLU A 115 16.05 14.63 15.07
C GLU A 115 14.54 14.40 15.21
N HIS A 116 13.74 14.79 14.19
CA HIS A 116 12.29 14.58 14.14
C HIS A 116 11.90 13.39 13.24
N LEU A 117 12.86 12.68 12.67
CA LEU A 117 12.63 11.54 11.79
C LEU A 117 13.34 10.31 12.36
N ARG A 118 12.63 9.20 12.45
CA ARG A 118 13.24 7.90 12.72
C ARG A 118 12.68 6.83 11.81
N LEU A 119 13.51 5.86 11.49
CA LEU A 119 13.13 4.68 10.73
C LEU A 119 12.94 3.54 11.71
N ARG A 120 11.79 2.89 11.65
CA ARG A 120 11.44 1.74 12.47
C ARG A 120 11.23 0.51 11.57
N ASP A 121 12.18 -0.37 11.58
CA ASP A 121 12.06 -1.65 10.87
C ASP A 121 11.15 -2.58 11.68
N HIS A 122 10.23 -3.27 11.01
CA HIS A 122 9.36 -4.24 11.64
C HIS A 122 10.13 -5.50 12.02
N SER A 123 9.89 -6.02 13.22
CA SER A 123 10.39 -7.33 13.61
C SER A 123 9.68 -8.44 12.83
N PRO A 124 10.25 -9.64 12.73
CA PRO A 124 9.62 -10.78 12.03
C PRO A 124 8.20 -11.07 12.50
N GLU A 125 7.89 -10.81 13.78
CA GLU A 125 6.57 -11.04 14.38
C GLU A 125 5.56 -9.95 14.02
N GLU A 126 6.04 -8.75 13.63
CA GLU A 126 5.21 -7.62 13.22
C GLU A 126 4.95 -7.60 11.71
N LEU A 127 5.77 -8.31 10.92
CA LEU A 127 5.62 -8.34 9.48
C LEU A 127 4.26 -8.91 9.07
N CYS A 128 3.61 -8.23 8.14
CA CYS A 128 2.46 -8.80 7.46
C CYS A 128 2.87 -10.07 6.69
N PHE A 129 1.97 -11.03 6.60
CA PHE A 129 2.21 -12.33 5.97
C PHE A 129 2.64 -12.26 4.49
N TYR A 130 2.43 -11.14 3.83
CA TYR A 130 2.81 -10.88 2.45
C TYR A 130 4.13 -10.09 2.32
N SER A 131 4.76 -9.69 3.43
CA SER A 131 5.93 -8.80 3.41
C SER A 131 7.20 -9.52 3.86
N LYS A 132 8.30 -9.31 3.14
CA LYS A 132 9.64 -9.72 3.54
C LYS A 132 10.35 -8.67 4.39
N GLY A 133 9.97 -7.41 4.28
CA GLY A 133 10.52 -6.30 5.02
C GLY A 133 9.60 -5.11 4.98
N THR A 134 9.50 -4.40 6.10
CA THR A 134 8.73 -3.16 6.24
C THR A 134 9.50 -2.18 7.10
N THR A 135 9.58 -0.94 6.67
CA THR A 135 10.13 0.17 7.44
C THR A 135 9.12 1.28 7.51
N ASP A 136 8.73 1.67 8.72
CA ASP A 136 7.96 2.88 8.98
C ASP A 136 8.92 4.08 9.10
N PHE A 137 8.56 5.17 8.45
CA PHE A 137 9.16 6.48 8.64
C PHE A 137 8.30 7.22 9.63
N GLU A 138 8.76 7.34 10.87
CA GLU A 138 8.01 8.00 11.92
C GLU A 138 8.51 9.43 12.10
N PHE A 139 7.58 10.35 12.26
CA PHE A 139 7.84 11.76 12.53
C PHE A 139 7.43 12.12 13.95
N LEU A 140 8.20 13.00 14.58
CA LEU A 140 7.89 13.55 15.90
C LEU A 140 6.84 14.65 15.78
N PHE A 141 5.57 14.26 15.83
CA PHE A 141 4.44 15.17 15.89
C PHE A 141 4.30 15.81 17.28
N PRO A 142 3.49 16.88 17.45
CA PRO A 142 3.22 17.44 18.77
C PRO A 142 2.62 16.46 19.79
N PHE A 143 1.99 15.40 19.33
CA PHE A 143 1.42 14.34 20.17
C PHE A 143 2.36 13.12 20.35
N GLY A 144 3.59 13.19 19.86
CA GLY A 144 4.56 12.11 19.91
C GLY A 144 4.92 11.50 18.56
N TRP A 145 5.63 10.40 18.58
CA TRP A 145 6.03 9.68 17.35
C TRP A 145 4.80 9.06 16.65
N GLY A 146 4.70 9.28 15.37
CA GLY A 146 3.66 8.69 14.53
C GLY A 146 4.18 8.38 13.14
N GLU A 147 3.59 7.37 12.52
CA GLU A 147 3.92 6.98 11.15
C GLU A 147 3.54 8.10 10.18
N LEU A 148 4.52 8.53 9.40
CA LEU A 148 4.34 9.49 8.32
C LEU A 148 4.26 8.77 6.96
N TRP A 149 5.02 7.68 6.82
CA TRP A 149 5.26 7.00 5.56
C TRP A 149 5.72 5.57 5.84
N GLY A 150 5.45 4.64 4.92
CA GLY A 150 5.94 3.27 4.99
C GLY A 150 6.56 2.83 3.66
N VAL A 151 7.59 1.99 3.75
CA VAL A 151 8.17 1.25 2.62
C VAL A 151 8.11 -0.23 2.95
N ALA A 152 7.52 -1.03 2.07
CA ALA A 152 7.38 -2.47 2.27
C ALA A 152 7.74 -3.25 1.00
N ASP A 153 8.46 -4.35 1.19
CA ASP A 153 8.58 -5.39 0.17
C ASP A 153 7.36 -6.32 0.29
N ARG A 154 6.42 -6.19 -0.64
CA ARG A 154 5.14 -6.94 -0.66
C ARG A 154 5.24 -8.26 -1.43
N THR A 155 6.43 -8.63 -1.91
CA THR A 155 6.62 -9.79 -2.77
C THR A 155 5.76 -9.74 -4.05
N ASP A 156 5.36 -10.86 -4.60
CA ASP A 156 4.40 -11.01 -5.70
C ASP A 156 2.97 -11.26 -5.22
N TYR A 157 2.73 -11.11 -3.91
CA TYR A 157 1.48 -11.52 -3.27
C TYR A 157 0.24 -10.91 -3.93
N ASP A 158 0.21 -9.59 -4.10
CA ASP A 158 -0.97 -8.89 -4.64
C ASP A 158 -1.29 -9.34 -6.07
N LEU A 159 -0.29 -9.40 -6.95
CA LEU A 159 -0.48 -9.86 -8.34
C LEU A 159 -0.95 -11.32 -8.38
N THR A 160 -0.38 -12.17 -7.53
CA THR A 160 -0.79 -13.58 -7.40
C THR A 160 -2.24 -13.71 -6.92
N GLN A 161 -2.69 -12.91 -5.94
CA GLN A 161 -4.07 -12.90 -5.48
C GLN A 161 -5.04 -12.45 -6.58
N HIS A 162 -4.70 -11.39 -7.31
CA HIS A 162 -5.49 -10.91 -8.44
C HIS A 162 -5.56 -11.94 -9.56
N GLN A 163 -4.45 -12.59 -9.89
CA GLN A 163 -4.40 -13.68 -10.89
C GLN A 163 -5.28 -14.83 -10.48
N THR A 164 -5.12 -15.35 -9.27
CA THR A 164 -5.87 -16.50 -8.74
C THR A 164 -7.37 -16.23 -8.71
N THR A 165 -7.78 -15.04 -8.29
CA THR A 165 -9.19 -14.69 -8.14
C THR A 165 -9.86 -14.40 -9.49
N SER A 166 -9.17 -13.71 -10.41
CA SER A 166 -9.74 -13.30 -11.70
C SER A 166 -9.56 -14.33 -12.82
N GLY A 167 -8.62 -15.28 -12.66
CA GLY A 167 -8.19 -16.20 -13.72
C GLY A 167 -7.43 -15.51 -14.85
N LYS A 168 -7.05 -14.23 -14.70
CA LYS A 168 -6.27 -13.49 -15.70
C LYS A 168 -4.79 -13.58 -15.37
N ASP A 169 -3.98 -13.77 -16.40
CA ASP A 169 -2.53 -13.74 -16.27
C ASP A 169 -2.06 -12.34 -15.82
N MET A 170 -1.33 -12.28 -14.71
CA MET A 170 -0.75 -11.05 -14.13
C MET A 170 0.79 -11.10 -14.18
N THR A 171 1.38 -12.00 -14.96
CA THR A 171 2.83 -12.09 -15.12
C THR A 171 3.38 -10.99 -16.02
N TYR A 172 4.65 -10.71 -15.87
CA TYR A 172 5.40 -9.83 -16.76
C TYR A 172 6.10 -10.66 -17.84
N PHE A 173 5.86 -10.34 -19.11
CA PHE A 173 6.60 -10.94 -20.21
C PHE A 173 7.88 -10.14 -20.48
N ASP A 174 9.04 -10.77 -20.25
CA ASP A 174 10.32 -10.16 -20.56
C ASP A 174 10.67 -10.41 -22.05
N GLN A 175 10.62 -9.34 -22.84
CA GLN A 175 10.91 -9.40 -24.29
C GLN A 175 12.38 -9.73 -24.61
N GLU A 176 13.29 -9.54 -23.65
CA GLU A 176 14.72 -9.84 -23.86
C GLU A 176 15.04 -11.31 -23.67
N THR A 177 14.39 -11.94 -22.69
CA THR A 177 14.59 -13.37 -22.39
C THR A 177 13.55 -14.26 -23.08
N GLY A 178 12.37 -13.71 -23.43
CA GLY A 178 11.23 -14.43 -23.94
C GLY A 178 10.48 -15.25 -22.88
N GLU A 179 10.69 -14.94 -21.59
CA GLU A 179 10.11 -15.64 -20.45
C GLU A 179 9.06 -14.79 -19.73
N HIS A 180 8.18 -15.46 -18.96
CA HIS A 180 7.19 -14.85 -18.07
C HIS A 180 7.66 -14.90 -16.63
#